data_67b01bf64bca2bf380f517ae81e9aca4
#
_entry.id   67b01bf64bca2bf380f517ae81e9aca4
#
_cell.length_a   1.000
_cell.length_b   1.000
_cell.length_c   1.000
_cell.angle_alpha   90.00
_cell.angle_beta   90.00
_cell.angle_gamma   90.00
#
_symmetry.space_group_name_H-M   'P 1'
#
loop_
_entity.id
_entity.type
_entity.pdbx_description
1 polymer ?
#
loop_
_entity_poly.entity_id
_entity_poly.type
_entity_poly.pdbx_seq_one_letter_code
_entity_poly.pdbx_strand_id
1 'polypeptide(L)'
;MAAKIRKGDLVEVVRGRTSDEKALAKRNERRAAEGLEPLKPGDKGKQGRVIKVFPAEQKVLVEGVNLKPRHVRQGQTQGSAGGIETVEAPISLSKVALVDPETKKRVRVGFREDTVERDGRTRTVRVRVTRGGAKRGIEQGKEI
;
A
#
# COMPACT_ATOMS: atom_id res chain seq x y z
N MET A 1 15.81 7.69 10.84
CA MET A 1 15.55 6.26 10.53
C MET A 1 15.29 6.11 9.03
N ALA A 2 15.84 5.07 8.41
CA ALA A 2 15.57 4.80 6.99
C ALA A 2 14.14 4.28 6.82
N ALA A 3 13.36 4.89 5.93
CA ALA A 3 11.98 4.51 5.68
C ALA A 3 11.92 3.17 4.93
N LYS A 4 11.14 2.22 5.45
CA LYS A 4 10.92 0.92 4.79
C LYS A 4 10.04 1.05 3.55
N ILE A 5 9.09 1.96 3.56
CA ILE A 5 8.18 2.25 2.44
C ILE A 5 8.52 3.62 1.87
N ARG A 6 8.67 3.71 0.56
CA ARG A 6 9.02 4.92 -0.19
C ARG A 6 7.97 5.18 -1.28
N LYS A 7 7.99 6.38 -1.84
CA LYS A 7 7.20 6.71 -3.03
C LYS A 7 7.60 5.79 -4.20
N GLY A 8 6.61 5.27 -4.91
CA GLY A 8 6.81 4.36 -6.05
C GLY A 8 6.80 2.87 -5.69
N ASP A 9 6.92 2.52 -4.40
CA ASP A 9 6.89 1.13 -3.97
C ASP A 9 5.53 0.48 -4.24
N LEU A 10 5.55 -0.82 -4.58
CA LEU A 10 4.34 -1.62 -4.65
C LEU A 10 3.99 -2.12 -3.25
N VAL A 11 2.76 -1.88 -2.83
CA VAL A 11 2.27 -2.30 -1.51
C VAL A 11 0.92 -3.01 -1.61
N GLU A 12 0.63 -3.86 -0.63
CA GLU A 12 -0.65 -4.56 -0.49
C GLU A 12 -1.30 -4.17 0.84
N VAL A 13 -2.60 -3.96 0.81
CA VAL A 13 -3.39 -3.69 2.01
C VAL A 13 -3.62 -4.99 2.78
N VAL A 14 -3.10 -5.07 4.01
CA VAL A 14 -3.17 -6.27 4.85
C VAL A 14 -4.29 -6.25 5.88
N ARG A 15 -4.85 -5.09 6.18
CA ARG A 15 -5.92 -4.92 7.18
C ARG A 15 -7.13 -4.19 6.61
N GLY A 16 -8.31 -4.66 6.99
CA GLY A 16 -9.60 -4.08 6.57
C GLY A 16 -10.58 -5.16 6.14
N ARG A 17 -11.69 -4.73 5.55
CA ARG A 17 -12.63 -5.64 4.88
C ARG A 17 -11.98 -6.20 3.63
N THR A 18 -12.30 -7.47 3.33
CA THR A 18 -11.76 -8.13 2.14
C THR A 18 -12.28 -7.48 0.84
N SER A 19 -11.43 -7.45 -0.17
CA SER A 19 -11.80 -7.15 -1.55
C SER A 19 -12.19 -8.42 -2.33
N ASP A 20 -11.91 -9.61 -1.78
CA ASP A 20 -12.23 -10.88 -2.41
C ASP A 20 -13.75 -11.12 -2.39
N GLU A 21 -14.33 -11.19 -3.59
CA GLU A 21 -15.77 -11.36 -3.81
C GLU A 21 -16.30 -12.68 -3.22
N LYS A 22 -15.54 -13.78 -3.35
CA LYS A 22 -15.94 -15.10 -2.84
C LYS A 22 -16.01 -15.10 -1.31
N ALA A 23 -14.98 -14.54 -0.66
CA ALA A 23 -14.96 -14.42 0.79
C ALA A 23 -16.03 -13.45 1.31
N LEU A 24 -16.35 -12.41 0.53
CA LEU A 24 -17.40 -11.45 0.84
C LEU A 24 -18.79 -12.09 0.70
N ALA A 25 -19.05 -12.82 -0.40
CA ALA A 25 -20.30 -13.52 -0.63
C ALA A 25 -20.62 -14.50 0.51
N LYS A 26 -19.65 -15.34 0.90
CA LYS A 26 -19.81 -16.27 2.02
C LYS A 26 -20.12 -15.59 3.36
N ARG A 27 -19.56 -14.38 3.58
CA ARG A 27 -19.88 -13.57 4.76
C ARG A 27 -21.28 -12.97 4.69
N ASN A 28 -21.67 -12.51 3.50
CA ASN A 28 -22.98 -11.89 3.29
C ASN A 28 -24.10 -12.92 3.39
N GLU A 29 -23.89 -14.16 2.95
CA GLU A 29 -24.83 -15.27 3.18
C GLU A 29 -25.09 -15.50 4.67
N ARG A 30 -24.05 -15.56 5.51
CA ARG A 30 -24.21 -15.67 6.95
C ARG A 30 -24.96 -14.50 7.57
N ARG A 31 -24.64 -13.27 7.11
CA ARG A 31 -25.32 -12.06 7.59
C ARG A 31 -26.78 -12.00 7.16
N ALA A 32 -27.10 -12.45 5.95
CA ALA A 32 -28.48 -12.56 5.49
C ALA A 32 -29.28 -13.54 6.33
N ALA A 33 -28.69 -14.67 6.73
CA ALA A 33 -29.33 -15.63 7.67
C ALA A 33 -29.59 -15.00 9.06
N GLU A 34 -28.79 -14.01 9.45
CA GLU A 34 -28.94 -13.24 10.71
C GLU A 34 -29.81 -11.98 10.54
N GLY A 35 -30.38 -11.73 9.35
CA GLY A 35 -31.17 -10.54 9.03
C GLY A 35 -30.39 -9.23 8.97
N LEU A 36 -29.06 -9.29 8.79
CA LEU A 36 -28.17 -8.15 8.75
C LEU A 36 -27.88 -7.69 7.31
N GLU A 37 -27.71 -6.38 7.09
CA GLU A 37 -27.36 -5.84 5.78
C GLU A 37 -26.04 -6.41 5.22
N PRO A 38 -25.94 -6.61 3.89
CA PRO A 38 -24.73 -7.10 3.26
C PRO A 38 -23.57 -6.10 3.39
N LEU A 39 -22.37 -6.63 3.62
CA LEU A 39 -21.16 -5.82 3.69
C LEU A 39 -20.70 -5.42 2.29
N LYS A 40 -20.35 -4.15 2.13
CA LYS A 40 -19.68 -3.64 0.92
C LYS A 40 -18.24 -4.17 0.85
N PRO A 41 -17.68 -4.39 -0.36
CA PRO A 41 -16.30 -4.78 -0.53
C PRO A 41 -15.36 -3.75 0.11
N GLY A 42 -14.22 -4.22 0.60
CA GLY A 42 -13.17 -3.39 1.17
C GLY A 42 -11.91 -3.39 0.32
N ASP A 43 -10.81 -2.96 0.89
CA ASP A 43 -9.53 -2.83 0.18
C ASP A 43 -8.47 -3.86 0.60
N LYS A 44 -8.77 -4.73 1.56
CA LYS A 44 -7.81 -5.76 2.01
C LYS A 44 -7.51 -6.73 0.86
N GLY A 45 -6.23 -6.88 0.54
CA GLY A 45 -5.73 -7.71 -0.56
C GLY A 45 -5.50 -6.93 -1.86
N LYS A 46 -5.95 -5.68 -1.97
CA LYS A 46 -5.62 -4.84 -3.11
C LYS A 46 -4.15 -4.44 -3.07
N GLN A 47 -3.52 -4.45 -4.23
CA GLN A 47 -2.16 -3.95 -4.43
C GLN A 47 -2.21 -2.62 -5.19
N GLY A 48 -1.33 -1.70 -4.82
CA GLY A 48 -1.23 -0.40 -5.47
C GLY A 48 0.14 0.23 -5.25
N ARG A 49 0.47 1.23 -6.06
CA ARG A 49 1.71 1.98 -5.92
C ARG A 49 1.57 3.10 -4.91
N VAL A 50 2.61 3.35 -4.16
CA VAL A 50 2.67 4.45 -3.21
C VAL A 50 2.86 5.76 -3.96
N ILE A 51 1.87 6.65 -3.89
CA ILE A 51 1.91 8.00 -4.47
C ILE A 51 2.70 8.94 -3.56
N LYS A 52 2.42 8.90 -2.25
CA LYS A 52 3.05 9.79 -1.27
C LYS A 52 3.12 9.13 0.10
N VAL A 53 4.18 9.44 0.84
CA VAL A 53 4.36 9.02 2.24
C VAL A 53 4.31 10.25 3.13
N PHE A 54 3.59 10.14 4.25
CA PHE A 54 3.49 11.16 5.30
C PHE A 54 4.14 10.61 6.58
N PRO A 55 5.46 10.81 6.76
CA PRO A 55 6.20 10.19 7.87
C PRO A 55 5.72 10.67 9.24
N ALA A 56 5.42 11.95 9.39
CA ALA A 56 4.96 12.54 10.64
C ALA A 56 3.64 11.94 11.13
N GLU A 57 2.71 11.68 10.20
CA GLU A 57 1.41 11.08 10.50
C GLU A 57 1.41 9.54 10.45
N GLN A 58 2.53 8.93 10.07
CA GLN A 58 2.64 7.49 9.79
C GLN A 58 1.57 6.97 8.82
N LYS A 59 1.29 7.76 7.78
CA LYS A 59 0.32 7.45 6.74
C LYS A 59 0.97 7.37 5.36
N VAL A 60 0.29 6.70 4.46
CA VAL A 60 0.69 6.53 3.08
C VAL A 60 -0.51 6.67 2.16
N LEU A 61 -0.31 7.32 1.02
CA LEU A 61 -1.29 7.44 -0.04
C LEU A 61 -0.97 6.38 -1.09
N VAL A 62 -1.92 5.51 -1.37
CA VAL A 62 -1.77 4.37 -2.28
C VAL A 62 -2.80 4.49 -3.39
N GLU A 63 -2.36 4.30 -4.61
CA GLU A 63 -3.19 4.35 -5.82
C GLU A 63 -4.33 3.33 -5.76
N GLY A 64 -5.55 3.76 -6.05
CA GLY A 64 -6.75 2.92 -6.10
C GLY A 64 -7.23 2.37 -4.75
N VAL A 65 -6.69 2.85 -3.63
CA VAL A 65 -7.01 2.37 -2.28
C VAL A 65 -7.61 3.48 -1.43
N ASN A 66 -8.59 3.11 -0.59
CA ASN A 66 -9.27 4.01 0.32
C ASN A 66 -9.89 5.23 -0.41
N LEU A 67 -10.52 4.95 -1.52
CA LEU A 67 -11.20 5.97 -2.33
C LEU A 67 -12.35 6.61 -1.54
N LYS A 68 -12.37 7.93 -1.53
CA LYS A 68 -13.41 8.73 -0.87
C LYS A 68 -14.01 9.74 -1.84
N PRO A 69 -15.33 9.88 -1.87
CA PRO A 69 -15.98 10.94 -2.61
C PRO A 69 -15.64 12.30 -1.98
N ARG A 70 -15.26 13.27 -2.81
CA ARG A 70 -15.01 14.65 -2.45
C ARG A 70 -15.92 15.55 -3.26
N HIS A 71 -16.67 16.40 -2.59
CA HIS A 71 -17.47 17.42 -3.26
C HIS A 71 -16.57 18.59 -3.66
N VAL A 72 -16.49 18.87 -4.96
CA VAL A 72 -15.74 20.00 -5.52
C VAL A 72 -16.73 21.04 -6.01
N ARG A 73 -16.53 22.28 -5.59
CA ARG A 73 -17.34 23.42 -6.05
C ARG A 73 -16.89 23.82 -7.47
N GLN A 74 -17.84 24.24 -8.28
CA GLN A 74 -17.56 24.79 -9.60
C GLN A 74 -16.64 26.03 -9.50
N GLY A 75 -15.63 26.12 -10.34
CA GLY A 75 -14.71 27.25 -10.39
C GLY A 75 -13.54 27.24 -9.40
N GLN A 76 -13.41 26.24 -8.52
CA GLN A 76 -12.27 26.14 -7.58
C GLN A 76 -10.98 25.63 -8.23
N THR A 77 -11.08 24.95 -9.36
CA THR A 77 -9.94 24.51 -10.17
C THR A 77 -10.20 24.85 -11.62
N GLN A 78 -9.21 25.39 -12.31
CA GLN A 78 -9.33 25.83 -13.71
C GLN A 78 -9.83 24.65 -14.57
N GLY A 79 -11.04 24.78 -15.16
CA GLY A 79 -11.65 23.75 -16.02
C GLY A 79 -12.56 22.73 -15.28
N SER A 80 -12.74 22.86 -13.98
CA SER A 80 -13.63 21.95 -13.24
C SER A 80 -15.10 22.42 -13.32
N ALA A 81 -15.96 21.57 -13.88
CA ALA A 81 -17.41 21.77 -13.91
C ALA A 81 -18.07 21.64 -12.53
N GLY A 82 -17.28 21.31 -11.47
CA GLY A 82 -17.79 20.96 -10.16
C GLY A 82 -18.40 19.54 -10.16
N GLY A 83 -18.63 18.99 -8.97
CA GLY A 83 -19.25 17.67 -8.84
C GLY A 83 -18.66 16.84 -7.72
N ILE A 84 -18.88 15.51 -7.81
CA ILE A 84 -18.33 14.54 -6.87
C ILE A 84 -17.12 13.87 -7.54
N GLU A 85 -15.94 14.14 -7.03
CA GLU A 85 -14.70 13.49 -7.45
C GLU A 85 -14.33 12.39 -6.45
N THR A 86 -13.83 11.27 -6.97
CA THR A 86 -13.31 10.19 -6.14
C THR A 86 -11.80 10.33 -6.03
N VAL A 87 -11.32 10.57 -4.82
CA VAL A 87 -9.88 10.73 -4.53
C VAL A 87 -9.40 9.72 -3.52
N GLU A 88 -8.13 9.32 -3.66
CA GLU A 88 -7.47 8.47 -2.68
C GLU A 88 -7.29 9.22 -1.36
N ALA A 89 -7.58 8.55 -0.26
CA ALA A 89 -7.31 9.06 1.07
C ALA A 89 -6.14 8.30 1.73
N PRO A 90 -5.31 8.98 2.52
CA PRO A 90 -4.16 8.34 3.17
C PRO A 90 -4.61 7.27 4.17
N ILE A 91 -3.85 6.17 4.23
CA ILE A 91 -4.03 5.06 5.16
C ILE A 91 -2.81 4.89 6.06
N SER A 92 -2.99 4.28 7.23
CA SER A 92 -1.87 4.04 8.15
C SER A 92 -0.84 3.07 7.55
N LEU A 93 0.45 3.36 7.73
CA LEU A 93 1.57 2.49 7.32
C LEU A 93 1.47 1.07 7.89
N SER A 94 0.86 0.89 9.06
CA SER A 94 0.65 -0.42 9.68
C SER A 94 -0.37 -1.30 8.94
N LYS A 95 -1.18 -0.72 8.04
CA LYS A 95 -2.19 -1.44 7.26
C LYS A 95 -1.68 -1.91 5.90
N VAL A 96 -0.45 -1.58 5.53
CA VAL A 96 0.16 -1.94 4.26
C VAL A 96 1.41 -2.79 4.46
N ALA A 97 1.71 -3.65 3.50
CA ALA A 97 2.93 -4.43 3.43
C ALA A 97 3.58 -4.24 2.07
N LEU A 98 4.90 -4.20 2.03
CA LEU A 98 5.65 -4.17 0.78
C LEU A 98 5.43 -5.46 0.00
N VAL A 99 5.37 -5.31 -1.30
CA VAL A 99 5.22 -6.40 -2.28
C VAL A 99 6.43 -6.36 -3.21
N ASP A 100 7.01 -7.51 -3.45
CA ASP A 100 8.06 -7.65 -4.46
C ASP A 100 7.43 -7.45 -5.85
N PRO A 101 7.95 -6.52 -6.66
CA PRO A 101 7.39 -6.21 -7.98
C PRO A 101 7.41 -7.39 -8.95
N GLU A 102 8.34 -8.34 -8.80
CA GLU A 102 8.44 -9.52 -9.67
C GLU A 102 7.49 -10.63 -9.23
N THR A 103 7.60 -11.07 -7.98
CA THR A 103 6.83 -12.21 -7.49
C THR A 103 5.40 -11.87 -7.08
N LYS A 104 5.06 -10.56 -6.97
CA LYS A 104 3.76 -10.06 -6.47
C LYS A 104 3.39 -10.58 -5.09
N LYS A 105 4.38 -11.02 -4.31
CA LYS A 105 4.19 -11.55 -2.95
C LYS A 105 4.63 -10.53 -1.92
N ARG A 106 3.99 -10.56 -0.75
CA ARG A 106 4.38 -9.71 0.38
C ARG A 106 5.76 -10.08 0.91
N VAL A 107 6.61 -9.09 1.05
CA VAL A 107 7.99 -9.26 1.54
C VAL A 107 8.23 -8.48 2.83
N ARG A 108 9.14 -9.00 3.65
CA ARG A 108 9.72 -8.24 4.76
C ARG A 108 11.02 -7.61 4.28
N VAL A 109 11.23 -6.35 4.61
CA VAL A 109 12.41 -5.59 4.20
C VAL A 109 13.31 -5.33 5.40
N GLY A 110 14.59 -5.55 5.20
CA GLY A 110 15.68 -5.12 6.04
C GLY A 110 16.53 -4.06 5.36
N PHE A 111 17.61 -3.68 6.01
CA PHE A 111 18.62 -2.80 5.45
C PHE A 111 19.97 -3.51 5.51
N ARG A 112 20.73 -3.39 4.43
CA ARG A 112 22.14 -3.71 4.34
C ARG A 112 22.91 -2.40 4.21
N GLU A 113 24.05 -2.30 4.85
CA GLU A 113 24.92 -1.14 4.73
C GLU A 113 26.01 -1.51 3.71
N ASP A 114 25.99 -0.82 2.59
CA ASP A 114 26.98 -0.95 1.53
C ASP A 114 27.87 0.28 1.50
N THR A 115 29.16 0.06 1.32
CA THR A 115 30.13 1.15 1.21
C THR A 115 30.31 1.49 -0.26
N VAL A 116 29.94 2.71 -0.64
CA VAL A 116 30.07 3.21 -2.02
C VAL A 116 31.11 4.31 -2.03
N GLU A 117 32.09 4.18 -2.90
CA GLU A 117 33.07 5.21 -3.17
C GLU A 117 32.57 6.14 -4.28
N ARG A 118 32.42 7.43 -3.95
CA ARG A 118 31.97 8.45 -4.89
C ARG A 118 32.82 9.69 -4.72
N ASP A 119 33.41 10.17 -5.79
CA ASP A 119 34.28 11.35 -5.82
C ASP A 119 35.45 11.27 -4.84
N GLY A 120 36.08 10.09 -4.69
CA GLY A 120 37.19 9.86 -3.77
C GLY A 120 36.78 9.88 -2.26
N ARG A 121 35.49 9.88 -1.98
CA ARG A 121 34.96 9.81 -0.61
C ARG A 121 34.14 8.54 -0.40
N THR A 122 34.47 7.83 0.64
CA THR A 122 33.73 6.62 1.06
C THR A 122 32.47 7.03 1.80
N ARG A 123 31.30 6.61 1.32
CA ARG A 123 30.00 6.81 1.99
C ARG A 123 29.31 5.48 2.23
N THR A 124 28.78 5.33 3.45
CA THR A 124 27.93 4.18 3.77
C THR A 124 26.49 4.49 3.33
N VAL A 125 25.96 3.65 2.45
CA VAL A 125 24.59 3.75 1.94
C VAL A 125 23.77 2.59 2.49
N ARG A 126 22.56 2.87 2.96
CA ARG A 126 21.62 1.83 3.40
C ARG A 126 20.73 1.40 2.24
N VAL A 127 20.96 0.20 1.78
CA VAL A 127 20.19 -0.45 0.72
C VAL A 127 19.08 -1.29 1.34
N ARG A 128 17.88 -1.19 0.78
CA ARG A 128 16.75 -2.02 1.20
C ARG A 128 16.88 -3.40 0.55
N VAL A 129 16.82 -4.43 1.37
CA VAL A 129 16.92 -5.82 0.92
C VAL A 129 15.77 -6.66 1.48
N THR A 130 15.35 -7.66 0.73
CA THR A 130 14.36 -8.62 1.19
C THR A 130 14.91 -9.44 2.34
N ARG A 131 14.14 -9.55 3.42
CA ARG A 131 14.33 -10.60 4.42
C ARG A 131 13.54 -11.82 3.98
N GLY A 132 14.20 -12.72 3.27
CA GLY A 132 13.57 -13.86 2.64
C GLY A 132 12.84 -14.77 3.63
N GLY A 133 11.86 -15.48 3.10
CA GLY A 133 11.23 -16.62 3.73
C GLY A 133 11.21 -17.74 2.71
N ALA A 134 12.08 -18.74 2.85
CA ALA A 134 12.21 -19.88 1.93
C ALA A 134 10.83 -20.54 1.64
N LYS A 135 9.94 -20.60 2.65
CA LYS A 135 8.57 -21.12 2.51
C LYS A 135 7.67 -20.31 1.55
N ARG A 136 8.07 -19.09 1.16
CA ARG A 136 7.27 -18.22 0.28
C ARG A 136 7.89 -18.04 -1.11
N GLY A 137 9.03 -18.68 -1.38
CA GLY A 137 9.76 -18.52 -2.64
C GLY A 137 10.26 -17.10 -2.86
N ILE A 138 10.66 -16.42 -1.78
CA ILE A 138 11.23 -15.06 -1.83
C ILE A 138 12.73 -15.19 -1.57
N GLU A 139 13.51 -14.70 -2.49
CA GLU A 139 14.98 -14.68 -2.35
C GLU A 139 15.39 -13.73 -1.23
N GLN A 140 16.32 -14.18 -0.39
CA GLN A 140 16.89 -13.36 0.66
C GLN A 140 17.99 -12.47 0.08
N GLY A 141 17.99 -11.19 0.47
CA GLY A 141 19.05 -10.26 0.08
C GLY A 141 18.84 -9.56 -1.26
N LYS A 142 17.73 -9.80 -1.95
CA LYS A 142 17.36 -9.07 -3.16
C LYS A 142 17.09 -7.61 -2.83
N GLU A 143 17.62 -6.69 -3.62
CA GLU A 143 17.35 -5.26 -3.49
C GLU A 143 15.93 -4.90 -3.95
N ILE A 144 15.28 -3.98 -3.25
CA ILE A 144 13.95 -3.45 -3.55
C ILE A 144 13.96 -1.92 -3.54
#